data_67ef59d08fcd02446ed445ba41541849
#
_entry.id   67ef59d08fcd02446ed445ba41541849
#
_cell.length_a   1.000
_cell.length_b   1.000
_cell.length_c   1.000
_cell.angle_alpha   90.00
_cell.angle_beta   90.00
_cell.angle_gamma   90.00
#
_symmetry.space_group_name_H-M   'P 1'
#
loop_
_entity.id
_entity.type
_entity.pdbx_description
1 polymer ?
#
loop_
_entity_poly.entity_id
_entity_poly.type
_entity_poly.pdbx_seq_one_letter_code
_entity_poly.pdbx_strand_id
1 'polypeptide(L)'
;IQLATENQFITNLGIYRRAGDTGTLIPFLKDFRETYHRQSFIVVADAGYGSEQNYEFMENAGIEAFVKYNYFHKEQKCAWKKDAFAIQNLYYNREQDYYVCPMGQHMEYTGQRKSKSDLGYVSVLKRYQAQNCEGCPLRSQCHKSKTNRIIEVNYKLNRYKQKAREKLMSEEGIYHRGRRCIEPEAVFAQIKHNSAWNRFRLRGLEKVKTEFTLVAIAHNLRKLAKKNSFLLFLTYFWRITFPKEIIEKTK
;
A
#
# COMPACT_ATOMS: atom_id res chain seq x y z
N ILE A 1 -5.39 12.38 5.16
CA ILE A 1 -5.25 12.88 3.77
C ILE A 1 -4.66 11.76 2.95
N GLN A 2 -5.28 11.48 1.80
CA GLN A 2 -4.77 10.57 0.77
C GLN A 2 -4.38 11.40 -0.45
N LEU A 3 -3.24 11.08 -1.06
CA LEU A 3 -2.78 11.71 -2.30
C LEU A 3 -2.42 10.64 -3.32
N ALA A 4 -2.84 10.84 -4.57
CA ALA A 4 -2.23 10.20 -5.72
C ALA A 4 -1.27 11.19 -6.39
N THR A 5 -0.11 10.68 -6.76
CA THR A 5 0.91 11.49 -7.45
C THR A 5 1.45 10.75 -8.66
N GLU A 6 1.76 11.50 -9.70
CA GLU A 6 2.47 11.02 -10.87
C GLU A 6 3.49 12.08 -11.29
N ASN A 7 4.75 11.69 -11.36
CA ASN A 7 5.86 12.62 -11.59
C ASN A 7 5.85 13.81 -10.60
N GLN A 8 5.46 13.54 -9.34
CA GLN A 8 5.27 14.53 -8.26
C GLN A 8 4.15 15.58 -8.51
N PHE A 9 3.35 15.45 -9.53
CA PHE A 9 2.09 16.19 -9.62
C PHE A 9 1.03 15.48 -8.80
N ILE A 10 0.22 16.22 -8.08
CA ILE A 10 -0.93 15.68 -7.37
C ILE A 10 -2.03 15.48 -8.41
N THR A 11 -2.39 14.22 -8.66
CA THR A 11 -3.41 13.83 -9.63
C THR A 11 -4.77 13.63 -8.97
N ASN A 12 -4.79 13.16 -7.71
CA ASN A 12 -6.03 13.07 -6.96
C ASN A 12 -5.76 13.29 -5.46
N LEU A 13 -6.77 13.73 -4.72
CA LEU A 13 -6.71 13.91 -3.27
C LEU A 13 -8.03 13.48 -2.61
N GLY A 14 -7.90 12.93 -1.39
CA GLY A 14 -9.04 12.55 -0.59
C GLY A 14 -8.84 12.87 0.89
N ILE A 15 -9.89 13.32 1.57
CA ILE A 15 -9.88 13.59 3.00
C ILE A 15 -10.91 12.69 3.66
N TYR A 16 -10.45 11.86 4.59
CA TYR A 16 -11.28 10.87 5.26
C TYR A 16 -11.20 11.03 6.77
N ARG A 17 -12.35 10.90 7.44
CA ARG A 17 -12.47 10.89 8.90
C ARG A 17 -12.29 9.46 9.45
N ARG A 18 -11.16 8.83 9.16
CA ARG A 18 -10.84 7.48 9.61
C ARG A 18 -9.41 7.42 10.13
N ALA A 19 -9.20 6.63 11.18
CA ALA A 19 -7.88 6.43 11.76
C ALA A 19 -6.97 5.54 10.90
N GLY A 20 -7.55 4.60 10.12
CA GLY A 20 -6.81 3.65 9.29
C GLY A 20 -6.98 3.90 7.79
N ASP A 21 -5.92 3.59 7.04
CA ASP A 21 -5.88 3.81 5.59
C ASP A 21 -6.60 2.73 4.78
N THR A 22 -6.75 1.53 5.34
CA THR A 22 -7.30 0.35 4.65
C THR A 22 -8.64 0.63 3.97
N GLY A 23 -9.52 1.37 4.65
CA GLY A 23 -10.87 1.65 4.14
C GLY A 23 -10.98 2.87 3.23
N THR A 24 -9.89 3.54 2.91
CA THR A 24 -9.90 4.75 2.09
C THR A 24 -9.51 4.49 0.64
N LEU A 25 -8.83 3.36 0.34
CA LEU A 25 -8.32 3.08 -1.00
C LEU A 25 -9.44 2.94 -2.04
N ILE A 26 -10.46 2.14 -1.74
CA ILE A 26 -11.55 1.89 -2.71
C ILE A 26 -12.33 3.16 -3.02
N PRO A 27 -12.81 3.96 -2.03
CA PRO A 27 -13.44 5.24 -2.31
C PRO A 27 -12.53 6.19 -3.10
N PHE A 28 -11.25 6.21 -2.78
CA PHE A 28 -10.27 7.05 -3.45
C PHE A 28 -10.06 6.67 -4.93
N LEU A 29 -9.97 5.37 -5.24
CA LEU A 29 -9.85 4.88 -6.61
C LEU A 29 -11.14 5.04 -7.42
N LYS A 30 -12.31 4.97 -6.78
CA LYS A 30 -13.58 5.29 -7.41
C LYS A 30 -13.69 6.77 -7.78
N ASP A 31 -13.34 7.67 -6.85
CA ASP A 31 -13.29 9.11 -7.09
C ASP A 31 -12.32 9.46 -8.23
N PHE A 32 -11.15 8.82 -8.28
CA PHE A 32 -10.22 8.94 -9.39
C PHE A 32 -10.85 8.53 -10.72
N ARG A 33 -11.53 7.39 -10.76
CA ARG A 33 -12.23 6.90 -11.96
C ARG A 33 -13.34 7.83 -12.41
N GLU A 34 -14.10 8.40 -11.48
CA GLU A 34 -15.17 9.37 -11.77
C GLU A 34 -14.60 10.67 -12.33
N THR A 35 -13.50 11.15 -11.74
CA THR A 35 -12.85 12.41 -12.17
C THR A 35 -12.22 12.30 -13.57
N TYR A 36 -11.53 11.18 -13.85
CA TYR A 36 -10.77 11.02 -15.09
C TYR A 36 -11.46 10.15 -16.14
N HIS A 37 -12.66 9.61 -15.84
CA HIS A 37 -13.41 8.68 -16.69
C HIS A 37 -12.60 7.45 -17.13
N ARG A 38 -11.55 7.13 -16.37
CA ARG A 38 -10.67 5.96 -16.58
C ARG A 38 -10.09 5.50 -15.27
N GLN A 39 -9.76 4.22 -15.21
CA GLN A 39 -9.08 3.62 -14.05
C GLN A 39 -7.55 3.73 -14.20
N SER A 40 -6.83 3.85 -13.09
CA SER A 40 -5.38 3.68 -13.07
C SER A 40 -4.98 2.27 -13.51
N PHE A 41 -3.96 2.15 -14.34
CA PHE A 41 -3.40 0.84 -14.71
C PHE A 41 -2.56 0.25 -13.57
N ILE A 42 -1.73 1.07 -12.94
CA ILE A 42 -0.82 0.68 -11.88
C ILE A 42 -1.15 1.48 -10.61
N VAL A 43 -1.18 0.79 -9.47
CA VAL A 43 -1.31 1.41 -8.15
C VAL A 43 -0.17 0.95 -7.24
N VAL A 44 0.61 1.90 -6.77
CA VAL A 44 1.71 1.68 -5.81
C VAL A 44 1.31 2.28 -4.46
N ALA A 45 1.15 1.46 -3.44
CA ALA A 45 0.71 1.94 -2.13
C ALA A 45 1.40 1.22 -0.96
N ASP A 46 1.24 1.77 0.23
CA ASP A 46 1.88 1.27 1.44
C ASP A 46 1.14 0.08 2.07
N ALA A 47 1.75 -0.51 3.08
CA ALA A 47 1.22 -1.68 3.78
C ALA A 47 -0.12 -1.42 4.49
N GLY A 48 -0.43 -0.17 4.83
CA GLY A 48 -1.73 0.24 5.37
C GLY A 48 -2.91 -0.05 4.44
N TYR A 49 -2.67 -0.20 3.15
CA TYR A 49 -3.70 -0.52 2.14
C TYR A 49 -3.79 -2.01 1.80
N GLY A 50 -2.87 -2.84 2.30
CA GLY A 50 -2.76 -4.26 1.98
C GLY A 50 -3.80 -5.13 2.70
N SER A 51 -5.05 -5.12 2.24
CA SER A 51 -6.16 -5.93 2.77
C SER A 51 -6.77 -6.83 1.70
N GLU A 52 -7.47 -7.89 2.13
CA GLU A 52 -8.18 -8.80 1.23
C GLU A 52 -9.15 -8.05 0.32
N GLN A 53 -9.96 -7.15 0.90
CA GLN A 53 -10.94 -6.34 0.19
C GLN A 53 -10.30 -5.45 -0.87
N ASN A 54 -9.17 -4.80 -0.55
CA ASN A 54 -8.50 -3.91 -1.48
C ASN A 54 -7.83 -4.67 -2.62
N TYR A 55 -7.19 -5.81 -2.34
CA TYR A 55 -6.62 -6.66 -3.38
C TYR A 55 -7.68 -7.20 -4.33
N GLU A 56 -8.81 -7.69 -3.78
CA GLU A 56 -9.93 -8.16 -4.58
C GLU A 56 -10.50 -7.06 -5.48
N PHE A 57 -10.67 -5.87 -4.93
CA PHE A 57 -11.16 -4.72 -5.71
C PHE A 57 -10.20 -4.39 -6.86
N MET A 58 -8.90 -4.33 -6.59
CA MET A 58 -7.90 -4.01 -7.62
C MET A 58 -7.81 -5.10 -8.69
N GLU A 59 -7.85 -6.39 -8.30
CA GLU A 59 -7.88 -7.52 -9.24
C GLU A 59 -9.11 -7.45 -10.15
N ASN A 60 -10.31 -7.21 -9.59
CA ASN A 60 -11.56 -7.10 -10.34
C ASN A 60 -11.63 -5.85 -11.24
N ALA A 61 -10.93 -4.78 -10.87
CA ALA A 61 -10.85 -3.55 -11.64
C ALA A 61 -9.74 -3.58 -12.72
N GLY A 62 -9.00 -4.69 -12.84
CA GLY A 62 -7.88 -4.82 -13.78
C GLY A 62 -6.68 -3.92 -13.43
N ILE A 63 -6.54 -3.54 -12.16
CA ILE A 63 -5.46 -2.69 -11.68
C ILE A 63 -4.25 -3.56 -11.31
N GLU A 64 -3.10 -3.23 -11.86
CA GLU A 64 -1.85 -3.84 -11.44
C GLU A 64 -1.38 -3.23 -10.10
N ALA A 65 -1.42 -4.06 -9.04
CA ALA A 65 -1.20 -3.60 -7.68
C ALA A 65 0.22 -3.91 -7.19
N PHE A 66 1.03 -2.89 -6.92
CA PHE A 66 2.28 -2.95 -6.18
C PHE A 66 2.07 -2.45 -4.75
N VAL A 67 1.12 -3.07 -4.06
CA VAL A 67 0.71 -2.70 -2.71
C VAL A 67 1.32 -3.65 -1.71
N LYS A 68 2.06 -3.10 -0.74
CA LYS A 68 2.63 -3.90 0.35
C LYS A 68 1.51 -4.41 1.27
N TYR A 69 1.77 -5.50 1.97
CA TYR A 69 0.92 -6.01 3.04
C TYR A 69 1.64 -5.93 4.39
N ASN A 70 0.88 -6.00 5.46
CA ASN A 70 1.44 -6.05 6.80
C ASN A 70 2.44 -7.20 6.91
N TYR A 71 3.59 -6.90 7.52
CA TYR A 71 4.73 -7.81 7.68
C TYR A 71 5.58 -8.08 6.43
N PHE A 72 5.29 -7.51 5.25
CA PHE A 72 6.10 -7.70 4.04
C PHE A 72 7.61 -7.56 4.28
N HIS A 73 8.04 -6.52 5.01
CA HIS A 73 9.45 -6.32 5.35
C HIS A 73 9.94 -7.25 6.48
N LYS A 74 9.06 -7.60 7.43
CA LYS A 74 9.41 -8.49 8.54
C LYS A 74 9.66 -9.92 8.06
N GLU A 75 8.84 -10.40 7.13
CA GLU A 75 8.94 -11.76 6.58
C GLU A 75 10.25 -12.02 5.82
N GLN A 76 10.96 -10.97 5.41
CA GLN A 76 12.25 -11.05 4.74
C GLN A 76 13.42 -11.22 5.73
N LYS A 77 13.21 -10.91 7.02
CA LYS A 77 14.25 -10.98 8.04
C LYS A 77 14.48 -12.43 8.50
N CYS A 78 15.76 -12.79 8.73
CA CYS A 78 16.12 -14.12 9.23
C CYS A 78 15.42 -14.49 10.53
N ALA A 79 15.26 -13.54 11.46
CA ALA A 79 14.56 -13.76 12.73
C ALA A 79 13.11 -14.21 12.53
N TRP A 80 12.39 -13.61 11.57
CA TRP A 80 11.01 -14.00 11.25
C TRP A 80 10.94 -15.40 10.63
N LYS A 81 11.86 -15.73 9.72
CA LYS A 81 11.91 -17.04 9.07
C LYS A 81 12.22 -18.18 10.05
N LYS A 82 12.94 -17.85 11.13
CA LYS A 82 13.29 -18.80 12.21
C LYS A 82 12.25 -18.86 13.34
N ASP A 83 11.22 -18.00 13.31
CA ASP A 83 10.18 -18.01 14.34
C ASP A 83 9.28 -19.24 14.18
N ALA A 84 9.52 -20.26 15.02
CA ALA A 84 8.75 -21.50 15.02
C ALA A 84 7.27 -21.31 15.41
N PHE A 85 6.93 -20.16 16.02
CA PHE A 85 5.56 -19.91 16.48
C PHE A 85 4.73 -19.12 15.47
N ALA A 86 5.35 -18.54 14.44
CA ALA A 86 4.64 -17.82 13.39
C ALA A 86 3.81 -18.80 12.55
N ILE A 87 2.52 -18.47 12.33
CA ILE A 87 1.56 -19.35 11.63
C ILE A 87 2.06 -19.77 10.25
N GLN A 88 2.69 -18.85 9.51
CA GLN A 88 3.22 -19.12 8.17
C GLN A 88 4.45 -20.04 8.15
N ASN A 89 5.08 -20.26 9.30
CA ASN A 89 6.23 -21.16 9.44
C ASN A 89 5.85 -22.54 9.98
N LEU A 90 4.59 -22.71 10.40
CA LEU A 90 4.08 -24.02 10.83
C LEU A 90 3.95 -24.95 9.63
N TYR A 91 4.32 -26.21 9.82
CA TYR A 91 4.08 -27.24 8.82
C TYR A 91 2.58 -27.44 8.61
N TYR A 92 2.14 -27.47 7.36
CA TYR A 92 0.76 -27.73 6.98
C TYR A 92 0.66 -28.96 6.08
N ASN A 93 -0.08 -29.96 6.53
CA ASN A 93 -0.42 -31.13 5.74
C ASN A 93 -1.68 -30.84 4.91
N ARG A 94 -1.51 -30.79 3.58
CA ARG A 94 -2.61 -30.47 2.65
C ARG A 94 -3.60 -31.61 2.46
N GLU A 95 -3.15 -32.87 2.57
CA GLU A 95 -3.98 -34.04 2.32
C GLU A 95 -4.97 -34.28 3.46
N GLN A 96 -4.54 -34.03 4.68
CA GLN A 96 -5.32 -34.27 5.89
C GLN A 96 -5.82 -32.96 6.55
N ASP A 97 -5.55 -31.80 5.95
CA ASP A 97 -6.00 -30.46 6.39
C ASP A 97 -5.71 -30.14 7.87
N TYR A 98 -4.44 -30.36 8.32
CA TYR A 98 -4.00 -29.97 9.65
C TYR A 98 -2.66 -29.23 9.64
N TYR A 99 -2.43 -28.45 10.68
CA TYR A 99 -1.14 -27.84 10.99
C TYR A 99 -0.42 -28.63 12.09
N VAL A 100 0.91 -28.52 12.15
CA VAL A 100 1.72 -29.11 13.21
C VAL A 100 2.29 -28.00 14.08
N CYS A 101 2.05 -28.06 15.40
CA CYS A 101 2.59 -27.08 16.34
C CYS A 101 4.11 -27.35 16.58
N PRO A 102 4.87 -26.39 17.16
CA PRO A 102 6.30 -26.58 17.42
C PRO A 102 6.67 -27.78 18.34
N MET A 103 5.69 -28.31 19.05
CA MET A 103 5.85 -29.54 19.89
C MET A 103 5.45 -30.81 19.13
N GLY A 104 5.18 -30.74 17.83
CA GLY A 104 4.82 -31.91 17.03
C GLY A 104 3.35 -32.32 17.12
N GLN A 105 2.48 -31.61 17.85
CA GLN A 105 1.06 -31.96 17.94
C GLN A 105 0.31 -31.46 16.70
N HIS A 106 -0.68 -32.24 16.27
CA HIS A 106 -1.61 -31.82 15.23
C HIS A 106 -2.55 -30.71 15.74
N MET A 107 -2.74 -29.72 14.91
CA MET A 107 -3.75 -28.69 15.07
C MET A 107 -4.82 -28.98 14.03
N GLU A 108 -5.94 -29.51 14.48
CA GLU A 108 -7.00 -30.02 13.63
C GLU A 108 -7.96 -28.91 13.24
N TYR A 109 -8.58 -29.06 12.08
CA TYR A 109 -9.62 -28.15 11.61
C TYR A 109 -10.86 -28.20 12.51
N THR A 110 -11.26 -27.07 13.05
CA THR A 110 -12.42 -26.94 13.95
C THR A 110 -13.56 -26.14 13.36
N GLY A 111 -13.46 -25.68 12.14
CA GLY A 111 -14.53 -24.94 11.47
C GLY A 111 -14.07 -23.63 10.85
N GLN A 112 -15.03 -22.82 10.46
CA GLN A 112 -14.80 -21.53 9.84
C GLN A 112 -15.40 -20.41 10.69
N ARG A 113 -14.74 -19.26 10.68
CA ARG A 113 -15.23 -18.02 11.25
C ARG A 113 -15.36 -16.96 10.16
N LYS A 114 -16.52 -16.35 10.09
CA LYS A 114 -16.71 -15.14 9.28
C LYS A 114 -16.28 -13.92 10.09
N SER A 115 -15.39 -13.11 9.54
CA SER A 115 -14.98 -11.83 10.13
C SER A 115 -15.46 -10.70 9.22
N LYS A 116 -16.26 -9.80 9.79
CA LYS A 116 -16.77 -8.63 9.07
C LYS A 116 -15.91 -7.42 9.41
N SER A 117 -15.40 -6.73 8.39
CA SER A 117 -14.69 -5.47 8.56
C SER A 117 -15.67 -4.32 8.86
N ASP A 118 -15.17 -3.19 9.37
CA ASP A 118 -15.95 -1.97 9.59
C ASP A 118 -16.60 -1.42 8.31
N LEU A 119 -16.12 -1.86 7.15
CA LEU A 119 -16.66 -1.52 5.83
C LEU A 119 -17.69 -2.53 5.32
N GLY A 120 -18.04 -3.52 6.13
CA GLY A 120 -19.02 -4.54 5.77
C GLY A 120 -18.46 -5.71 4.95
N TYR A 121 -17.18 -5.71 4.60
CA TYR A 121 -16.53 -6.82 3.89
C TYR A 121 -16.41 -8.05 4.79
N VAL A 122 -16.77 -9.22 4.27
CA VAL A 122 -16.76 -10.48 5.00
C VAL A 122 -15.62 -11.36 4.53
N SER A 123 -14.64 -11.60 5.41
CA SER A 123 -13.56 -12.56 5.23
C SER A 123 -13.89 -13.89 5.89
N VAL A 124 -13.48 -14.98 5.28
CA VAL A 124 -13.64 -16.34 5.82
C VAL A 124 -12.29 -16.83 6.33
N LEU A 125 -12.25 -17.19 7.60
CA LEU A 125 -11.07 -17.67 8.31
C LEU A 125 -11.28 -19.14 8.67
N LYS A 126 -10.39 -20.05 8.24
CA LYS A 126 -10.35 -21.42 8.74
C LYS A 126 -9.66 -21.44 10.09
N ARG A 127 -10.23 -22.18 11.05
CA ARG A 127 -9.71 -22.33 12.41
C ARG A 127 -9.15 -23.72 12.61
N TYR A 128 -7.95 -23.77 13.20
CA TYR A 128 -7.29 -25.00 13.57
C TYR A 128 -6.90 -24.92 15.04
N GLN A 129 -7.11 -25.97 15.81
CA GLN A 129 -6.87 -26.01 17.24
C GLN A 129 -5.92 -27.15 17.60
N ALA A 130 -4.93 -26.85 18.43
CA ALA A 130 -4.06 -27.86 19.02
C ALA A 130 -4.85 -28.77 19.96
N GLN A 131 -4.46 -30.05 20.03
CA GLN A 131 -5.16 -31.07 20.82
C GLN A 131 -5.00 -30.82 22.33
N ASN A 132 -3.78 -30.61 22.81
CA ASN A 132 -3.52 -30.35 24.22
C ASN A 132 -2.34 -29.39 24.40
N CYS A 133 -2.54 -28.29 25.10
CA CYS A 133 -1.51 -27.34 25.50
C CYS A 133 -1.28 -27.31 27.01
N GLU A 134 -1.91 -28.17 27.78
CA GLU A 134 -1.68 -28.30 29.24
C GLU A 134 -0.32 -28.92 29.48
N GLY A 135 0.45 -28.37 30.44
CA GLY A 135 1.80 -28.83 30.72
C GLY A 135 2.84 -28.60 29.62
N CYS A 136 2.49 -27.94 28.51
CA CYS A 136 3.42 -27.69 27.40
C CYS A 136 4.54 -26.72 27.81
N PRO A 137 5.84 -27.11 27.71
CA PRO A 137 6.97 -26.27 28.12
C PRO A 137 7.12 -25.02 27.28
N LEU A 138 6.65 -25.04 26.04
CA LEU A 138 6.70 -23.88 25.10
C LEU A 138 5.48 -22.96 25.19
N ARG A 139 4.51 -23.24 26.06
CA ARG A 139 3.25 -22.52 26.12
C ARG A 139 3.42 -21.02 26.27
N SER A 140 4.29 -20.60 27.21
CA SER A 140 4.53 -19.16 27.50
C SER A 140 5.08 -18.38 26.31
N GLN A 141 5.85 -19.03 25.45
CA GLN A 141 6.41 -18.46 24.23
C GLN A 141 5.43 -18.56 23.04
N CYS A 142 4.57 -19.57 23.04
CA CYS A 142 3.71 -19.93 21.93
C CYS A 142 2.42 -19.09 21.89
N HIS A 143 1.69 -18.97 23.01
CA HIS A 143 0.45 -18.20 23.11
C HIS A 143 0.07 -17.87 24.55
N LYS A 144 -0.75 -16.82 24.70
CA LYS A 144 -1.24 -16.32 26.01
C LYS A 144 -2.66 -16.81 26.36
N SER A 145 -3.28 -17.63 25.51
CA SER A 145 -4.65 -18.12 25.76
C SER A 145 -4.69 -19.05 26.98
N LYS A 146 -5.80 -19.04 27.72
CA LYS A 146 -6.05 -20.00 28.81
C LYS A 146 -6.39 -21.39 28.28
N THR A 147 -6.89 -21.49 27.07
CA THR A 147 -7.26 -22.75 26.40
C THR A 147 -6.17 -23.21 25.43
N ASN A 148 -6.42 -24.26 24.67
CA ASN A 148 -5.52 -24.75 23.63
C ASN A 148 -5.32 -23.69 22.55
N ARG A 149 -4.15 -23.70 21.92
CA ARG A 149 -3.81 -22.77 20.85
C ARG A 149 -4.75 -22.93 19.67
N ILE A 150 -5.34 -21.83 19.23
CA ILE A 150 -6.13 -21.73 18.00
C ILE A 150 -5.39 -20.82 17.03
N ILE A 151 -5.29 -21.23 15.78
CA ILE A 151 -4.82 -20.39 14.68
C ILE A 151 -5.97 -20.16 13.71
N GLU A 152 -6.03 -18.93 13.15
CA GLU A 152 -7.01 -18.55 12.15
C GLU A 152 -6.26 -18.23 10.84
N VAL A 153 -6.60 -18.91 9.76
CA VAL A 153 -5.92 -18.80 8.48
C VAL A 153 -6.88 -18.28 7.43
N ASN A 154 -6.51 -17.15 6.82
CA ASN A 154 -7.23 -16.59 5.69
C ASN A 154 -6.52 -16.98 4.39
N TYR A 155 -6.98 -18.04 3.74
CA TYR A 155 -6.36 -18.56 2.51
C TYR A 155 -6.49 -17.58 1.34
N LYS A 156 -7.60 -16.86 1.25
CA LYS A 156 -7.82 -15.87 0.18
C LYS A 156 -6.83 -14.70 0.31
N LEU A 157 -6.68 -14.16 1.52
CA LEU A 157 -5.68 -13.12 1.78
C LEU A 157 -4.26 -13.64 1.56
N ASN A 158 -3.95 -14.87 1.96
CA ASN A 158 -2.62 -15.46 1.77
C ASN A 158 -2.27 -15.62 0.28
N ARG A 159 -3.26 -15.99 -0.56
CA ARG A 159 -3.09 -16.01 -2.03
C ARG A 159 -2.77 -14.62 -2.57
N TYR A 160 -3.46 -13.58 -2.10
CA TYR A 160 -3.18 -12.20 -2.50
C TYR A 160 -1.80 -11.73 -2.02
N LYS A 161 -1.41 -12.08 -0.78
CA LYS A 161 -0.07 -11.76 -0.26
C LYS A 161 1.03 -12.43 -1.07
N GLN A 162 0.83 -13.68 -1.49
CA GLN A 162 1.79 -14.38 -2.33
C GLN A 162 1.95 -13.68 -3.68
N LYS A 163 0.84 -13.40 -4.39
CA LYS A 163 0.87 -12.63 -5.65
C LYS A 163 1.54 -11.26 -5.48
N ALA A 164 1.19 -10.54 -4.41
CA ALA A 164 1.80 -9.25 -4.10
C ALA A 164 3.29 -9.37 -3.81
N ARG A 165 3.73 -10.42 -3.09
CA ARG A 165 5.15 -10.69 -2.82
C ARG A 165 5.92 -10.90 -4.13
N GLU A 166 5.43 -11.77 -5.01
CA GLU A 166 6.06 -12.06 -6.29
C GLU A 166 6.24 -10.78 -7.11
N LYS A 167 5.18 -9.97 -7.23
CA LYS A 167 5.24 -8.68 -7.91
C LYS A 167 6.19 -7.68 -7.23
N LEU A 168 6.10 -7.53 -5.92
CA LEU A 168 6.94 -6.58 -5.17
C LEU A 168 8.43 -6.96 -5.17
N MET A 169 8.78 -8.22 -5.38
CA MET A 169 10.15 -8.71 -5.46
C MET A 169 10.71 -8.74 -6.88
N SER A 170 9.88 -8.54 -7.90
CA SER A 170 10.34 -8.38 -9.29
C SER A 170 11.14 -7.09 -9.48
N GLU A 171 11.88 -6.96 -10.57
CA GLU A 171 12.62 -5.75 -10.94
C GLU A 171 11.69 -4.52 -11.01
N GLU A 172 10.53 -4.68 -11.64
CA GLU A 172 9.51 -3.65 -11.72
C GLU A 172 8.97 -3.27 -10.33
N GLY A 173 8.71 -4.25 -9.45
CA GLY A 173 8.28 -4.00 -8.08
C GLY A 173 9.34 -3.29 -7.24
N ILE A 174 10.60 -3.58 -7.44
CA ILE A 174 11.73 -2.87 -6.79
C ILE A 174 11.78 -1.42 -7.27
N TYR A 175 11.65 -1.20 -8.57
CA TYR A 175 11.58 0.13 -9.17
C TYR A 175 10.43 0.96 -8.59
N HIS A 176 9.20 0.44 -8.60
CA HIS A 176 8.02 1.13 -8.08
C HIS A 176 8.12 1.42 -6.58
N ARG A 177 8.65 0.48 -5.78
CA ARG A 177 8.87 0.71 -4.35
C ARG A 177 9.89 1.81 -4.08
N GLY A 178 10.96 1.86 -4.87
CA GLY A 178 11.99 2.91 -4.77
C GLY A 178 11.45 4.30 -5.10
N ARG A 179 10.56 4.38 -6.07
CA ARG A 179 9.96 5.67 -6.47
C ARG A 179 9.04 6.28 -5.41
N ARG A 180 8.55 5.55 -4.44
CA ARG A 180 7.67 6.10 -3.40
C ARG A 180 8.30 7.26 -2.63
N CYS A 181 9.58 7.18 -2.31
CA CYS A 181 10.29 8.27 -1.63
C CYS A 181 10.31 9.56 -2.45
N ILE A 182 10.35 9.42 -3.79
CA ILE A 182 10.41 10.55 -4.72
C ILE A 182 9.01 11.07 -5.07
N GLU A 183 8.02 10.20 -5.10
CA GLU A 183 6.65 10.54 -5.51
C GLU A 183 5.83 11.12 -4.35
N PRO A 184 5.05 10.36 -3.56
CA PRO A 184 4.17 10.96 -2.57
C PRO A 184 4.91 11.56 -1.38
N GLU A 185 6.01 10.96 -0.92
CA GLU A 185 6.73 11.43 0.25
C GLU A 185 7.40 12.78 -0.01
N ALA A 186 8.01 12.96 -1.17
CA ALA A 186 8.59 14.24 -1.58
C ALA A 186 7.52 15.33 -1.74
N VAL A 187 6.34 15.00 -2.28
CA VAL A 187 5.23 15.96 -2.41
C VAL A 187 4.75 16.41 -1.02
N PHE A 188 4.55 15.48 -0.08
CA PHE A 188 4.20 15.83 1.29
C PHE A 188 5.28 16.69 1.97
N ALA A 189 6.55 16.36 1.76
CA ALA A 189 7.65 17.16 2.29
C ALA A 189 7.65 18.59 1.72
N GLN A 190 7.44 18.75 0.42
CA GLN A 190 7.36 20.06 -0.22
C GLN A 190 6.18 20.89 0.32
N ILE A 191 5.01 20.28 0.52
CA ILE A 191 3.84 20.97 1.08
C ILE A 191 4.10 21.38 2.53
N LYS A 192 4.61 20.47 3.36
CA LYS A 192 4.80 20.73 4.80
C LYS A 192 5.97 21.66 5.10
N HIS A 193 7.12 21.42 4.47
CA HIS A 193 8.34 22.17 4.77
C HIS A 193 8.49 23.40 3.88
N ASN A 194 8.45 23.25 2.55
CA ASN A 194 8.74 24.36 1.64
C ASN A 194 7.58 25.36 1.53
N SER A 195 6.34 24.90 1.73
CA SER A 195 5.14 25.77 1.72
C SER A 195 4.63 26.09 3.13
N ALA A 196 5.31 25.60 4.17
CA ALA A 196 4.96 25.82 5.58
C ALA A 196 3.49 25.48 5.93
N TRP A 197 2.87 24.59 5.16
CA TRP A 197 1.49 24.19 5.41
C TRP A 197 1.47 23.00 6.38
N ASN A 198 1.25 23.28 7.67
CA ASN A 198 1.39 22.30 8.76
C ASN A 198 0.06 21.84 9.35
N ARG A 199 -1.02 22.60 9.15
CA ARG A 199 -2.34 22.31 9.71
C ARG A 199 -3.45 22.94 8.89
N PHE A 200 -4.63 22.34 8.98
CA PHE A 200 -5.85 22.96 8.47
C PHE A 200 -6.22 24.21 9.26
N ARG A 201 -6.67 25.23 8.58
CA ARG A 201 -7.18 26.49 9.17
C ARG A 201 -8.70 26.49 9.21
N LEU A 202 -9.33 25.83 8.24
CA LEU A 202 -10.78 25.71 8.15
C LEU A 202 -11.30 24.50 8.95
N ARG A 203 -12.59 24.53 9.30
CA ARG A 203 -13.27 23.47 10.04
C ARG A 203 -14.42 22.89 9.20
N GLY A 204 -14.65 21.58 9.35
CA GLY A 204 -15.65 20.83 8.57
C GLY A 204 -15.05 20.21 7.31
N LEU A 205 -15.56 19.04 6.94
CA LEU A 205 -14.94 18.20 5.90
C LEU A 205 -14.87 18.92 4.55
N GLU A 206 -15.94 19.55 4.12
CA GLU A 206 -16.01 20.24 2.82
C GLU A 206 -15.03 21.42 2.75
N LYS A 207 -15.00 22.26 3.80
CA LYS A 207 -14.08 23.40 3.85
C LYS A 207 -12.62 22.94 3.88
N VAL A 208 -12.32 21.88 4.65
CA VAL A 208 -10.98 21.28 4.72
C VAL A 208 -10.58 20.65 3.38
N LYS A 209 -11.51 20.02 2.67
CA LYS A 209 -11.28 19.51 1.32
C LYS A 209 -10.95 20.66 0.35
N THR A 210 -11.72 21.75 0.38
CA THR A 210 -11.46 22.94 -0.43
C THR A 210 -10.10 23.55 -0.13
N GLU A 211 -9.77 23.73 1.17
CA GLU A 211 -8.47 24.27 1.59
C GLU A 211 -7.31 23.42 1.02
N PHE A 212 -7.39 22.10 1.17
CA PHE A 212 -6.32 21.24 0.69
C PHE A 212 -6.26 21.14 -0.84
N THR A 213 -7.39 21.26 -1.51
CA THR A 213 -7.44 21.37 -2.98
C THR A 213 -6.69 22.59 -3.48
N LEU A 214 -6.84 23.75 -2.84
CA LEU A 214 -6.08 24.96 -3.18
C LEU A 214 -4.58 24.77 -2.96
N VAL A 215 -4.19 24.09 -1.88
CA VAL A 215 -2.78 23.74 -1.62
C VAL A 215 -2.23 22.83 -2.72
N ALA A 216 -3.00 21.83 -3.14
CA ALA A 216 -2.61 20.91 -4.21
C ALA A 216 -2.46 21.62 -5.56
N ILE A 217 -3.39 22.53 -5.90
CA ILE A 217 -3.31 23.36 -7.10
C ILE A 217 -2.04 24.23 -7.06
N ALA A 218 -1.79 24.92 -5.94
CA ALA A 218 -0.60 25.75 -5.77
C ALA A 218 0.70 24.96 -5.92
N HIS A 219 0.75 23.72 -5.38
CA HIS A 219 1.87 22.80 -5.56
C HIS A 219 2.09 22.45 -7.03
N ASN A 220 1.02 22.07 -7.73
CA ASN A 220 1.08 21.68 -9.14
C ASN A 220 1.50 22.86 -10.04
N LEU A 221 0.96 24.06 -9.81
CA LEU A 221 1.33 25.28 -10.54
C LEU A 221 2.80 25.64 -10.33
N ARG A 222 3.29 25.59 -9.08
CA ARG A 222 4.72 25.83 -8.77
C ARG A 222 5.62 24.84 -9.51
N LYS A 223 5.24 23.57 -9.56
CA LYS A 223 5.99 22.54 -10.27
C LYS A 223 5.97 22.78 -11.78
N LEU A 224 4.82 23.15 -12.33
CA LEU A 224 4.67 23.47 -13.74
C LEU A 224 5.52 24.69 -14.12
N ALA A 225 5.50 25.75 -13.31
CA ALA A 225 6.31 26.94 -13.52
C ALA A 225 7.82 26.61 -13.55
N LYS A 226 8.31 25.78 -12.62
CA LYS A 226 9.71 25.34 -12.63
C LYS A 226 10.08 24.57 -13.90
N LYS A 227 9.20 23.71 -14.38
CA LYS A 227 9.41 22.94 -15.63
C LYS A 227 9.47 23.88 -16.84
N ASN A 228 8.57 24.84 -16.92
CA ASN A 228 8.51 25.81 -18.02
C ASN A 228 9.69 26.80 -17.98
N SER A 229 10.10 27.26 -16.80
CA SER A 229 11.29 28.11 -16.64
C SER A 229 12.56 27.41 -17.14
N PHE A 230 12.68 26.11 -16.91
CA PHE A 230 13.79 25.32 -17.43
C PHE A 230 13.75 25.21 -18.95
N LEU A 231 12.58 25.00 -19.55
CA LEU A 231 12.41 24.98 -21.01
C LEU A 231 12.71 26.37 -21.64
N LEU A 232 12.26 27.45 -21.01
CA LEU A 232 12.56 28.82 -21.45
C LEU A 232 14.06 29.11 -21.32
N PHE A 233 14.70 28.67 -20.24
CA PHE A 233 16.15 28.77 -20.09
C PHE A 233 16.90 28.01 -21.19
N LEU A 234 16.50 26.77 -21.49
CA LEU A 234 17.09 25.99 -22.57
C LEU A 234 16.91 26.63 -23.94
N THR A 235 15.71 27.17 -24.24
CA THR A 235 15.45 27.88 -25.50
C THR A 235 16.23 29.18 -25.60
N TYR A 236 16.39 29.91 -24.50
CA TYR A 236 17.19 31.12 -24.43
C TYR A 236 18.68 30.81 -24.58
N PHE A 237 19.19 29.79 -23.87
CA PHE A 237 20.57 29.30 -23.97
C PHE A 237 20.89 28.81 -25.39
N TRP A 238 19.98 28.04 -26.01
CA TRP A 238 20.10 27.62 -27.40
C TRP A 238 20.20 28.81 -28.37
N ARG A 239 19.38 29.87 -28.16
CA ARG A 239 19.44 31.09 -28.98
C ARG A 239 20.74 31.86 -28.85
N ILE A 240 21.36 31.85 -27.66
CA ILE A 240 22.66 32.51 -27.42
C ILE A 240 23.82 31.69 -28.00
N THR A 241 23.78 30.38 -27.78
CA THR A 241 24.88 29.49 -28.23
C THR A 241 24.85 29.19 -29.71
N PHE A 242 23.67 29.26 -30.34
CA PHE A 242 23.52 29.03 -31.78
C PHE A 242 22.75 30.19 -32.43
N PRO A 243 23.37 31.35 -32.65
CA PRO A 243 22.74 32.46 -33.38
C PRO A 243 22.38 32.02 -34.78
N LYS A 244 21.23 32.48 -35.29
CA LYS A 244 20.67 32.10 -36.61
C LYS A 244 21.63 32.32 -37.79
N GLU A 245 22.65 33.16 -37.63
CA GLU A 245 23.64 33.44 -38.66
C GLU A 245 24.52 32.26 -39.07
N ILE A 246 24.57 31.18 -38.26
CA ILE A 246 25.36 29.99 -38.59
C ILE A 246 24.62 29.02 -39.52
N ILE A 247 23.28 29.12 -39.60
CA ILE A 247 22.46 28.20 -40.40
C ILE A 247 22.33 28.64 -41.87
N GLU A 248 22.58 29.93 -42.20
CA GLU A 248 22.52 30.41 -43.58
C GLU A 248 23.82 30.27 -44.38
N LYS A 249 24.93 29.86 -43.76
CA LYS A 249 26.22 29.68 -44.45
C LYS A 249 26.51 28.25 -44.91
N THR A 250 25.55 27.36 -44.81
CA THR A 250 25.67 25.95 -45.25
C THR A 250 24.61 25.56 -46.29
N LYS A 251 24.33 26.48 -47.19
CA LYS A 251 23.64 26.19 -48.48
C LYS A 251 24.54 26.46 -49.63
#